data_20a426f871f9d6cd2c937a75c85cec95
#
_entry.id   20a426f871f9d6cd2c937a75c85cec95
#
_cell.length_a   1.000
_cell.length_b   1.000
_cell.length_c   1.000
_cell.angle_alpha   90.00
_cell.angle_beta   90.00
_cell.angle_gamma   90.00
#
_symmetry.space_group_name_H-M   'P 1'
#
loop_
_entity.id
_entity.type
_entity.pdbx_description
1 polymer ?
#
loop_
_entity_poly.entity_id
_entity_poly.type
_entity_poly.pdbx_seq_one_letter_code
_entity_poly.pdbx_strand_id
1 'polypeptide(L)'
;MIFYLDSKETRKMRLINLLYSSQGYTVSELSKALSISPKTARIELGELASYLAQWEPNIKVVKVDSIWKIKKSVTFNLDYVYSDIKQNSFQFILIFSILSKSSKNYSNFLKTNYYSNGTGYKKIKDINNFLKVYGISIDTKTFRLVGEELTIRLFLYKMLKEVKFVHMTGRNSVIIEELSSNLERLKVILGAAFIEKEYENLAIVLFILRQRDCKKYKQLLKKNAQEIELVHTNTLFEYKGEYASIMAIYTLLSQKNGGFQAIEKNVGEDVKRFNSELKHFFQLSYISKGMKDNLGFIFLCYATVNSTLASLLVDIGNYHKSSSFLSCFDSFYKQFVSHKLNKKIYNDCFYLKQSLGMYLDKNLPTNKFHPKINIAILVQKNQVIIEKLRTELSLLGFNLVFFEEDKDIVDIVITNYYDKKENVIYLNQYPTDQEMIEISQILCEFEAAKNKILV
;
A
#
# COMPACT_ATOMS: atom_id res chain seq x y z
N MET A 1 8.50 2.65 -0.58
CA MET A 1 8.23 4.02 -0.07
C MET A 1 8.65 5.01 -1.13
N ILE A 2 7.81 5.98 -1.49
CA ILE A 2 8.09 6.97 -2.54
C ILE A 2 8.82 8.23 -2.03
N PHE A 3 9.01 8.34 -0.73
CA PHE A 3 9.72 9.45 -0.07
C PHE A 3 11.12 9.06 0.35
N TYR A 4 12.09 9.92 0.03
CA TYR A 4 13.37 9.99 0.70
C TYR A 4 13.21 10.86 1.94
N LEU A 5 13.31 10.26 3.09
CA LEU A 5 13.32 10.95 4.38
C LEU A 5 14.74 10.91 4.94
N ASP A 6 15.21 12.01 5.50
CA ASP A 6 16.51 12.01 6.15
C ASP A 6 16.47 11.19 7.46
N SER A 7 17.63 10.99 8.06
CA SER A 7 17.75 10.14 9.24
C SER A 7 16.90 10.62 10.43
N LYS A 8 16.69 11.94 10.57
CA LYS A 8 15.88 12.51 11.65
C LYS A 8 14.37 12.28 11.39
N GLU A 9 13.91 12.51 10.16
CA GLU A 9 12.53 12.27 9.74
C GLU A 9 12.17 10.78 9.85
N THR A 10 13.06 9.91 9.38
CA THR A 10 12.91 8.46 9.48
C THR A 10 12.81 7.98 10.92
N ARG A 11 13.69 8.49 11.82
CA ARG A 11 13.61 8.15 13.24
C ARG A 11 12.35 8.67 13.89
N LYS A 12 11.89 9.89 13.55
CA LYS A 12 10.62 10.42 14.05
C LYS A 12 9.45 9.49 13.71
N MET A 13 9.35 9.01 12.46
CA MET A 13 8.31 8.06 12.06
C MET A 13 8.44 6.72 12.80
N ARG A 14 9.64 6.18 12.93
CA ARG A 14 9.88 4.94 13.70
C ARG A 14 9.51 5.11 15.17
N LEU A 15 9.83 6.26 15.78
CA LEU A 15 9.50 6.57 17.16
C LEU A 15 7.97 6.61 17.36
N ILE A 16 7.22 7.22 16.44
CA ILE A 16 5.76 7.21 16.47
C ILE A 16 5.23 5.76 16.43
N ASN A 17 5.74 4.94 15.52
CA ASN A 17 5.31 3.53 15.40
C ASN A 17 5.57 2.73 16.68
N LEU A 18 6.76 2.89 17.28
CA LEU A 18 7.12 2.22 18.52
C LEU A 18 6.20 2.66 19.67
N LEU A 19 6.03 3.97 19.86
CA LEU A 19 5.23 4.53 20.96
C LEU A 19 3.72 4.29 20.80
N TYR A 20 3.26 4.02 19.59
CA TYR A 20 1.86 3.69 19.32
C TYR A 20 1.54 2.22 19.62
N SER A 21 2.53 1.36 19.82
CA SER A 21 2.32 -0.02 20.25
C SER A 21 1.66 -0.09 21.64
N SER A 22 0.91 -1.14 21.89
CA SER A 22 0.12 -1.31 23.14
C SER A 22 0.97 -1.33 24.41
N GLN A 23 2.21 -1.81 24.33
CA GLN A 23 3.09 -2.01 25.49
C GLN A 23 3.78 -0.72 25.96
N GLY A 24 4.05 0.23 25.04
CA GLY A 24 4.90 1.38 25.31
C GLY A 24 6.39 0.97 25.46
N TYR A 25 7.27 1.95 25.70
CA TYR A 25 8.71 1.74 25.75
C TYR A 25 9.39 2.61 26.80
N THR A 26 10.40 2.06 27.47
CA THR A 26 11.36 2.84 28.27
C THR A 26 12.36 3.56 27.36
N VAL A 27 13.05 4.58 27.89
CA VAL A 27 14.12 5.28 27.14
C VAL A 27 15.24 4.32 26.72
N SER A 28 15.57 3.32 27.56
CA SER A 28 16.59 2.32 27.23
C SER A 28 16.20 1.45 26.04
N GLU A 29 14.95 0.97 26.01
CA GLU A 29 14.43 0.18 24.90
C GLU A 29 14.36 0.99 23.61
N LEU A 30 13.87 2.24 23.66
CA LEU A 30 13.88 3.14 22.52
C LEU A 30 15.28 3.41 21.99
N SER A 31 16.24 3.63 22.88
CA SER A 31 17.65 3.81 22.53
C SER A 31 18.19 2.63 21.72
N LYS A 32 17.90 1.40 22.17
CA LYS A 32 18.27 0.16 21.46
C LYS A 32 17.53 0.03 20.13
N ALA A 33 16.20 0.18 20.14
CA ALA A 33 15.35 0.00 18.94
C ALA A 33 15.69 1.02 17.83
N LEU A 34 16.08 2.25 18.19
CA LEU A 34 16.44 3.31 17.26
C LEU A 34 17.96 3.38 16.98
N SER A 35 18.78 2.58 17.67
CA SER A 35 20.24 2.60 17.57
C SER A 35 20.84 4.01 17.83
N ILE A 36 20.37 4.66 18.90
CA ILE A 36 20.83 6.00 19.33
C ILE A 36 21.17 5.99 20.82
N SER A 37 21.85 7.04 21.32
CA SER A 37 22.14 7.16 22.74
C SER A 37 20.85 7.42 23.55
N PRO A 38 20.80 7.01 24.85
CA PRO A 38 19.67 7.35 25.74
C PRO A 38 19.43 8.86 25.87
N LYS A 39 20.49 9.67 25.78
CA LYS A 39 20.41 11.14 25.77
C LYS A 39 19.67 11.63 24.52
N THR A 40 20.06 11.11 23.34
CA THR A 40 19.40 11.44 22.07
C THR A 40 17.94 11.00 22.10
N ALA A 41 17.64 9.79 22.61
CA ALA A 41 16.26 9.31 22.72
C ALA A 41 15.37 10.25 23.56
N ARG A 42 15.88 10.78 24.69
CA ARG A 42 15.13 11.77 25.49
C ARG A 42 14.87 13.08 24.72
N ILE A 43 15.86 13.56 23.99
CA ILE A 43 15.71 14.78 23.17
C ILE A 43 14.65 14.55 22.08
N GLU A 44 14.74 13.42 21.34
CA GLU A 44 13.77 13.10 20.29
C GLU A 44 12.35 12.88 20.84
N LEU A 45 12.20 12.31 22.05
CA LEU A 45 10.90 12.22 22.73
C LEU A 45 10.32 13.60 23.06
N GLY A 46 11.14 14.52 23.57
CA GLY A 46 10.70 15.90 23.83
C GLY A 46 10.32 16.64 22.54
N GLU A 47 11.14 16.52 21.49
CA GLU A 47 10.82 17.08 20.17
C GLU A 47 9.53 16.48 19.59
N LEU A 48 9.31 15.17 19.75
CA LEU A 48 8.09 14.52 19.30
C LEU A 48 6.87 15.00 20.08
N ALA A 49 6.97 15.13 21.41
CA ALA A 49 5.88 15.64 22.21
C ALA A 49 5.48 17.06 21.79
N SER A 50 6.46 17.96 21.62
CA SER A 50 6.25 19.31 21.11
C SER A 50 5.65 19.32 19.69
N TYR A 51 6.12 18.43 18.84
CA TYR A 51 5.60 18.29 17.48
C TYR A 51 4.14 17.83 17.45
N LEU A 52 3.76 16.87 18.30
CA LEU A 52 2.39 16.34 18.36
C LEU A 52 1.40 17.29 19.06
N ALA A 53 1.88 18.28 19.82
CA ALA A 53 1.02 19.25 20.52
C ALA A 53 0.07 20.01 19.58
N GLN A 54 0.42 20.18 18.31
CA GLN A 54 -0.46 20.82 17.31
C GLN A 54 -1.77 20.08 17.03
N TRP A 55 -1.86 18.80 17.40
CA TRP A 55 -3.07 17.97 17.25
C TRP A 55 -3.75 17.62 18.59
N GLU A 56 -3.31 18.21 19.71
CA GLU A 56 -4.01 18.01 20.98
C GLU A 56 -5.45 18.56 20.92
N PRO A 57 -6.42 17.94 21.59
CA PRO A 57 -6.28 16.79 22.51
C PRO A 57 -6.29 15.42 21.83
N ASN A 58 -6.35 15.33 20.50
CA ASN A 58 -6.60 14.09 19.76
C ASN A 58 -5.43 13.09 19.83
N ILE A 59 -4.20 13.58 19.98
CA ILE A 59 -3.00 12.75 20.11
C ILE A 59 -1.98 13.42 21.03
N LYS A 60 -1.33 12.64 21.88
CA LYS A 60 -0.24 13.14 22.75
C LYS A 60 0.71 12.02 23.16
N VAL A 61 1.96 12.42 23.43
CA VAL A 61 2.93 11.57 24.10
C VAL A 61 2.68 11.62 25.60
N VAL A 62 2.57 10.46 26.23
CA VAL A 62 2.38 10.35 27.68
C VAL A 62 3.47 9.48 28.29
N LYS A 63 3.85 9.82 29.51
CA LYS A 63 4.75 9.03 30.34
C LYS A 63 3.98 8.52 31.55
N VAL A 64 3.99 7.20 31.74
CA VAL A 64 3.42 6.54 32.93
C VAL A 64 4.56 5.77 33.55
N ASP A 65 4.95 6.14 34.74
CA ASP A 65 6.16 5.67 35.44
C ASP A 65 7.42 5.92 34.60
N SER A 66 8.05 4.88 34.07
CA SER A 66 9.21 4.99 33.16
C SER A 66 8.89 4.70 31.69
N ILE A 67 7.61 4.38 31.39
CA ILE A 67 7.16 3.92 30.07
C ILE A 67 6.56 5.10 29.29
N TRP A 68 7.02 5.29 28.07
CA TRP A 68 6.51 6.26 27.12
C TRP A 68 5.59 5.59 26.13
N LYS A 69 4.47 6.23 25.83
CA LYS A 69 3.52 5.79 24.81
C LYS A 69 2.77 6.96 24.18
N ILE A 70 2.17 6.72 23.02
CA ILE A 70 1.24 7.65 22.39
C ILE A 70 -0.18 7.27 22.80
N LYS A 71 -0.91 8.22 23.36
CA LYS A 71 -2.37 8.14 23.48
C LYS A 71 -3.01 8.90 22.33
N LYS A 72 -3.96 8.26 21.66
CA LYS A 72 -4.67 8.79 20.50
C LYS A 72 -6.17 8.59 20.66
N SER A 73 -6.98 9.57 20.26
CA SER A 73 -8.43 9.38 20.09
C SER A 73 -8.71 8.33 19.01
N VAL A 74 -9.74 7.53 19.20
CA VAL A 74 -10.18 6.53 18.21
C VAL A 74 -10.53 7.20 16.85
N THR A 75 -11.06 8.40 16.89
CA THR A 75 -11.46 9.19 15.72
C THR A 75 -10.29 9.88 15.01
N PHE A 76 -9.11 9.96 15.62
CA PHE A 76 -7.95 10.61 15.01
C PHE A 76 -7.15 9.64 14.13
N ASN A 77 -6.88 10.03 12.89
CA ASN A 77 -6.09 9.22 11.96
C ASN A 77 -4.60 9.65 11.99
N LEU A 78 -3.72 8.72 12.35
CA LEU A 78 -2.26 8.94 12.36
C LEU A 78 -1.68 9.31 10.99
N ASP A 79 -2.37 8.99 9.90
CA ASP A 79 -1.93 9.37 8.57
C ASP A 79 -1.77 10.89 8.40
N TYR A 80 -2.49 11.70 9.18
CA TYR A 80 -2.28 13.16 9.17
C TYR A 80 -0.88 13.52 9.67
N VAL A 81 -0.41 12.84 10.72
CA VAL A 81 0.93 13.06 11.27
C VAL A 81 2.00 12.62 10.28
N TYR A 82 1.84 11.45 9.66
CA TYR A 82 2.78 10.95 8.65
C TYR A 82 2.78 11.80 7.39
N SER A 83 1.62 12.27 6.97
CA SER A 83 1.47 13.19 5.84
C SER A 83 2.21 14.50 6.11
N ASP A 84 2.05 15.09 7.30
CA ASP A 84 2.73 16.33 7.69
C ASP A 84 4.26 16.17 7.73
N ILE A 85 4.77 15.05 8.28
CA ILE A 85 6.22 14.77 8.24
C ILE A 85 6.72 14.72 6.79
N LYS A 86 5.98 14.06 5.89
CA LYS A 86 6.33 13.97 4.48
C LYS A 86 6.26 15.33 3.78
N GLN A 87 5.23 16.14 4.05
CA GLN A 87 5.04 17.48 3.48
C GLN A 87 6.16 18.44 3.88
N ASN A 88 6.68 18.29 5.09
CA ASN A 88 7.79 19.11 5.62
C ASN A 88 9.18 18.55 5.23
N SER A 89 9.25 17.43 4.53
CA SER A 89 10.53 16.88 4.07
C SER A 89 11.15 17.73 2.97
N PHE A 90 12.48 17.80 2.96
CA PHE A 90 13.21 18.52 1.92
C PHE A 90 12.88 18.01 0.51
N GLN A 91 12.69 16.71 0.33
CA GLN A 91 12.32 16.14 -0.96
C GLN A 91 10.98 16.66 -1.45
N PHE A 92 9.96 16.65 -0.59
CA PHE A 92 8.63 17.12 -0.99
C PHE A 92 8.64 18.61 -1.33
N ILE A 93 9.21 19.44 -0.44
CA ILE A 93 9.28 20.88 -0.64
C ILE A 93 10.01 21.20 -1.95
N LEU A 94 11.11 20.50 -2.26
CA LEU A 94 11.88 20.68 -3.49
C LEU A 94 11.07 20.30 -4.73
N ILE A 95 10.53 19.07 -4.77
CA ILE A 95 9.78 18.57 -5.93
C ILE A 95 8.50 19.40 -6.13
N PHE A 96 7.82 19.76 -5.05
CA PHE A 96 6.63 20.61 -5.11
C PHE A 96 6.96 22.01 -5.61
N SER A 97 8.11 22.58 -5.21
CA SER A 97 8.58 23.88 -5.73
C SER A 97 8.89 23.84 -7.24
N ILE A 98 9.48 22.74 -7.71
CA ILE A 98 9.70 22.51 -9.14
C ILE A 98 8.36 22.40 -9.89
N LEU A 99 7.42 21.62 -9.34
CA LEU A 99 6.11 21.38 -9.96
C LEU A 99 5.26 22.65 -10.01
N SER A 100 5.15 23.36 -8.90
CA SER A 100 4.36 24.60 -8.78
C SER A 100 5.05 25.83 -9.38
N LYS A 101 6.32 25.69 -9.81
CA LYS A 101 7.16 26.80 -10.32
C LYS A 101 7.30 27.96 -9.30
N SER A 102 7.25 27.64 -8.00
CA SER A 102 7.33 28.65 -6.93
C SER A 102 8.72 29.22 -6.74
N SER A 103 9.76 28.58 -7.28
CA SER A 103 11.14 29.08 -7.29
C SER A 103 11.69 29.09 -8.71
N LYS A 104 12.46 30.17 -9.04
CA LYS A 104 13.01 30.35 -10.38
C LYS A 104 14.14 29.36 -10.71
N ASN A 105 14.95 29.01 -9.73
CA ASN A 105 16.07 28.07 -9.85
C ASN A 105 16.41 27.48 -8.49
N TYR A 106 17.38 26.55 -8.48
CA TYR A 106 17.78 25.83 -7.26
C TYR A 106 18.38 26.75 -6.18
N SER A 107 19.19 27.75 -6.58
CA SER A 107 19.76 28.73 -5.63
C SER A 107 18.68 29.58 -4.97
N ASN A 108 17.67 30.01 -5.73
CA ASN A 108 16.53 30.74 -5.18
C ASN A 108 15.71 29.83 -4.21
N PHE A 109 15.51 28.59 -4.57
CA PHE A 109 14.86 27.60 -3.69
C PHE A 109 15.58 27.44 -2.35
N LEU A 110 16.92 27.30 -2.37
CA LEU A 110 17.70 27.15 -1.14
C LEU A 110 17.59 28.40 -0.25
N LYS A 111 17.70 29.58 -0.83
CA LYS A 111 17.56 30.87 -0.10
C LYS A 111 16.17 31.00 0.54
N THR A 112 15.12 30.77 -0.24
CA THR A 112 13.73 30.89 0.25
C THR A 112 13.40 29.93 1.37
N ASN A 113 14.03 28.76 1.38
CA ASN A 113 13.80 27.74 2.38
C ASN A 113 14.89 27.66 3.46
N TYR A 114 15.78 28.69 3.52
CA TYR A 114 16.83 28.83 4.53
C TYR A 114 17.84 27.68 4.58
N TYR A 115 18.15 27.07 3.44
CA TYR A 115 19.20 26.05 3.35
C TYR A 115 20.53 26.66 2.88
N SER A 116 21.63 26.24 3.52
CA SER A 116 22.97 26.54 2.99
C SER A 116 23.23 25.78 1.70
N ASN A 117 24.09 26.34 0.82
CA ASN A 117 24.48 25.69 -0.43
C ASN A 117 25.06 24.29 -0.19
N GLY A 118 25.96 24.13 0.79
CA GLY A 118 26.58 22.84 1.10
C GLY A 118 25.56 21.80 1.52
N THR A 119 24.61 22.15 2.41
CA THR A 119 23.51 21.26 2.82
C THR A 119 22.61 20.93 1.63
N GLY A 120 22.27 21.92 0.82
CA GLY A 120 21.44 21.73 -0.37
C GLY A 120 22.05 20.77 -1.36
N TYR A 121 23.34 20.93 -1.72
CA TYR A 121 24.01 20.04 -2.66
C TYR A 121 24.14 18.59 -2.13
N LYS A 122 24.34 18.40 -0.84
CA LYS A 122 24.33 17.05 -0.25
C LYS A 122 22.94 16.41 -0.36
N LYS A 123 21.90 17.14 0.07
CA LYS A 123 20.52 16.63 0.02
C LYS A 123 20.04 16.32 -1.41
N ILE A 124 20.36 17.16 -2.41
CA ILE A 124 19.97 16.89 -3.80
C ILE A 124 20.68 15.67 -4.38
N LYS A 125 21.94 15.43 -4.00
CA LYS A 125 22.66 14.20 -4.39
C LYS A 125 21.98 12.96 -3.85
N ASP A 126 21.62 12.96 -2.58
CA ASP A 126 20.94 11.84 -1.92
C ASP A 126 19.55 11.59 -2.54
N ILE A 127 18.79 12.66 -2.80
CA ILE A 127 17.49 12.59 -3.48
C ILE A 127 17.63 12.05 -4.91
N ASN A 128 18.61 12.51 -5.68
CA ASN A 128 18.83 11.98 -7.03
C ASN A 128 19.23 10.51 -7.03
N ASN A 129 20.04 10.05 -6.05
CA ASN A 129 20.32 8.63 -5.89
C ASN A 129 19.06 7.82 -5.59
N PHE A 130 18.17 8.35 -4.77
CA PHE A 130 16.86 7.75 -4.49
C PHE A 130 15.95 7.73 -5.73
N LEU A 131 15.82 8.86 -6.44
CA LEU A 131 14.98 8.97 -7.62
C LEU A 131 15.45 8.12 -8.81
N LYS A 132 16.75 7.80 -8.86
CA LYS A 132 17.35 7.00 -9.93
C LYS A 132 16.68 5.63 -10.09
N VAL A 133 16.23 5.01 -8.99
CA VAL A 133 15.54 3.70 -9.04
C VAL A 133 14.20 3.78 -9.78
N TYR A 134 13.62 4.98 -9.90
CA TYR A 134 12.40 5.25 -10.68
C TYR A 134 12.70 5.72 -12.10
N GLY A 135 13.97 5.85 -12.49
CA GLY A 135 14.34 6.46 -13.77
C GLY A 135 14.12 7.97 -13.83
N ILE A 136 14.12 8.64 -12.66
CA ILE A 136 13.88 10.08 -12.54
C ILE A 136 15.11 10.74 -11.92
N SER A 137 15.38 11.99 -12.28
CA SER A 137 16.38 12.83 -11.62
C SER A 137 15.92 14.28 -11.59
N ILE A 138 16.57 15.09 -10.73
CA ILE A 138 16.38 16.53 -10.68
C ILE A 138 17.63 17.19 -11.30
N ASP A 139 17.44 17.92 -12.37
CA ASP A 139 18.47 18.79 -12.93
C ASP A 139 18.47 20.15 -12.24
N THR A 140 19.52 20.43 -11.49
CA THR A 140 19.64 21.69 -10.75
C THR A 140 19.91 22.91 -11.64
N LYS A 141 20.45 22.73 -12.87
CA LYS A 141 20.70 23.80 -13.82
C LYS A 141 19.41 24.31 -14.42
N THR A 142 18.55 23.42 -14.89
CA THR A 142 17.25 23.76 -15.48
C THR A 142 16.15 23.82 -14.44
N PHE A 143 16.40 23.37 -13.22
CA PHE A 143 15.45 23.24 -12.11
C PHE A 143 14.19 22.47 -12.51
N ARG A 144 14.39 21.28 -13.07
CA ARG A 144 13.32 20.41 -13.60
C ARG A 144 13.51 18.94 -13.21
N LEU A 145 12.40 18.20 -13.18
CA LEU A 145 12.42 16.74 -13.17
C LEU A 145 12.72 16.24 -14.59
N VAL A 146 13.67 15.33 -14.69
CA VAL A 146 14.16 14.69 -15.92
C VAL A 146 13.89 13.18 -15.84
N GLY A 147 13.36 12.61 -16.91
CA GLY A 147 13.00 11.19 -17.03
C GLY A 147 11.89 11.01 -18.06
N GLU A 148 11.36 9.81 -18.17
CA GLU A 148 10.20 9.53 -19.01
C GLU A 148 8.97 10.24 -18.41
N GLU A 149 8.21 10.97 -19.25
CA GLU A 149 7.16 11.88 -18.77
C GLU A 149 6.02 11.17 -18.04
N LEU A 150 5.59 10.00 -18.51
CA LEU A 150 4.55 9.24 -17.83
C LEU A 150 5.02 8.76 -16.46
N THR A 151 6.26 8.28 -16.38
CA THR A 151 6.91 7.88 -15.13
C THR A 151 6.96 9.02 -14.12
N ILE A 152 7.34 10.23 -14.57
CA ILE A 152 7.33 11.44 -13.74
C ILE A 152 5.92 11.74 -13.23
N ARG A 153 4.91 11.72 -14.11
CA ARG A 153 3.52 12.02 -13.73
C ARG A 153 2.95 11.02 -12.70
N LEU A 154 3.20 9.73 -12.90
CA LEU A 154 2.76 8.70 -11.98
C LEU A 154 3.50 8.76 -10.64
N PHE A 155 4.80 9.06 -10.65
CA PHE A 155 5.57 9.33 -9.44
C PHE A 155 4.99 10.51 -8.66
N LEU A 156 4.73 11.63 -9.34
CA LEU A 156 4.12 12.81 -8.73
C LEU A 156 2.72 12.50 -8.18
N TYR A 157 1.92 11.75 -8.93
CA TYR A 157 0.60 11.30 -8.47
C TYR A 157 0.69 10.52 -7.15
N LYS A 158 1.54 9.50 -7.09
CA LYS A 158 1.72 8.71 -5.86
C LYS A 158 2.26 9.55 -4.71
N MET A 159 3.22 10.44 -4.97
CA MET A 159 3.78 11.35 -3.97
C MET A 159 2.73 12.29 -3.39
N LEU A 160 1.93 12.95 -4.24
CA LEU A 160 0.86 13.86 -3.82
C LEU A 160 -0.27 13.14 -3.07
N LYS A 161 -0.61 11.92 -3.48
CA LYS A 161 -1.58 11.06 -2.79
C LYS A 161 -1.11 10.71 -1.37
N GLU A 162 0.16 10.33 -1.21
CA GLU A 162 0.70 9.97 0.12
C GLU A 162 0.77 11.14 1.11
N VAL A 163 0.84 12.38 0.62
CA VAL A 163 0.81 13.58 1.47
C VAL A 163 -0.60 14.15 1.64
N LYS A 164 -1.63 13.46 1.14
CA LYS A 164 -3.04 13.95 1.20
C LYS A 164 -3.15 15.38 0.66
N PHE A 165 -2.63 15.60 -0.55
CA PHE A 165 -2.49 16.93 -1.18
C PHE A 165 -3.76 17.77 -1.11
N VAL A 166 -4.94 17.17 -1.31
CA VAL A 166 -6.25 17.88 -1.31
C VAL A 166 -6.60 18.44 0.08
N HIS A 167 -6.05 17.85 1.14
CA HIS A 167 -6.27 18.29 2.52
C HIS A 167 -5.16 19.21 3.06
N MET A 168 -4.23 19.63 2.19
CA MET A 168 -3.18 20.58 2.57
C MET A 168 -3.79 21.95 2.83
N THR A 169 -3.40 22.56 3.94
CA THR A 169 -3.83 23.90 4.35
C THR A 169 -2.79 24.99 3.94
N GLY A 170 -3.16 26.26 4.07
CA GLY A 170 -2.25 27.37 3.87
C GLY A 170 -2.06 27.75 2.39
N ARG A 171 -0.80 27.92 1.93
CA ARG A 171 -0.49 28.46 0.58
C ARG A 171 -1.09 27.68 -0.59
N ASN A 172 -1.54 26.46 -0.36
CA ASN A 172 -2.10 25.57 -1.39
C ASN A 172 -3.63 25.64 -1.47
N SER A 173 -4.32 26.28 -0.53
CA SER A 173 -5.80 26.37 -0.52
C SER A 173 -6.36 26.98 -1.81
N VAL A 174 -5.75 28.05 -2.31
CA VAL A 174 -6.18 28.69 -3.56
C VAL A 174 -6.10 27.76 -4.76
N ILE A 175 -5.05 26.94 -4.85
CA ILE A 175 -4.92 25.94 -5.92
C ILE A 175 -6.00 24.88 -5.79
N ILE A 176 -6.27 24.45 -4.58
CA ILE A 176 -7.29 23.43 -4.29
C ILE A 176 -8.70 23.96 -4.62
N GLU A 177 -9.01 25.20 -4.26
CA GLU A 177 -10.28 25.85 -4.58
C GLU A 177 -10.52 25.96 -6.11
N GLU A 178 -9.48 26.35 -6.86
CA GLU A 178 -9.57 26.39 -8.33
C GLU A 178 -9.77 25.00 -8.94
N LEU A 179 -9.08 23.98 -8.41
CA LEU A 179 -9.27 22.60 -8.84
C LEU A 179 -10.67 22.09 -8.52
N SER A 180 -11.22 22.44 -7.35
CA SER A 180 -12.59 22.10 -6.94
C SER A 180 -13.61 22.67 -7.94
N SER A 181 -13.47 23.93 -8.33
CA SER A 181 -14.32 24.56 -9.35
C SER A 181 -14.27 23.82 -10.71
N ASN A 182 -13.08 23.35 -11.11
CA ASN A 182 -12.93 22.58 -12.35
C ASN A 182 -13.51 21.17 -12.23
N LEU A 183 -13.43 20.54 -11.05
CA LEU A 183 -14.05 19.23 -10.79
C LEU A 183 -15.59 19.32 -10.84
N GLU A 184 -16.18 20.39 -10.32
CA GLU A 184 -17.64 20.63 -10.45
C GLU A 184 -18.09 20.68 -11.92
N ARG A 185 -17.28 21.29 -12.79
CA ARG A 185 -17.56 21.29 -14.25
C ARG A 185 -17.45 19.90 -14.85
N LEU A 186 -16.53 19.07 -14.38
CA LEU A 186 -16.36 17.70 -14.83
C LEU A 186 -17.47 16.74 -14.30
N LYS A 187 -18.18 17.10 -13.23
CA LYS A 187 -19.32 16.30 -12.73
C LYS A 187 -20.39 16.06 -13.79
N VAL A 188 -20.63 17.06 -14.62
CA VAL A 188 -21.60 16.97 -15.73
C VAL A 188 -21.16 15.93 -16.77
N ILE A 189 -19.87 15.73 -16.91
CA ILE A 189 -19.25 14.91 -17.95
C ILE A 189 -19.01 13.48 -17.46
N LEU A 190 -18.46 13.32 -16.26
CA LEU A 190 -18.03 12.03 -15.70
C LEU A 190 -19.05 11.39 -14.75
N GLY A 191 -20.12 12.12 -14.41
CA GLY A 191 -21.13 11.71 -13.44
C GLY A 191 -20.74 12.08 -12.00
N ALA A 192 -21.73 12.57 -11.25
CA ALA A 192 -21.53 13.06 -9.89
C ALA A 192 -20.99 11.99 -8.94
N ALA A 193 -21.56 10.79 -8.96
CA ALA A 193 -21.15 9.70 -8.08
C ALA A 193 -19.69 9.23 -8.31
N PHE A 194 -19.21 9.27 -9.57
CA PHE A 194 -17.81 8.97 -9.88
C PHE A 194 -16.87 10.06 -9.33
N ILE A 195 -17.21 11.33 -9.53
CA ILE A 195 -16.41 12.46 -9.04
C ILE A 195 -16.33 12.47 -7.51
N GLU A 196 -17.45 12.23 -6.81
CA GLU A 196 -17.45 12.20 -5.35
C GLU A 196 -16.52 11.12 -4.80
N LYS A 197 -16.53 9.93 -5.39
CA LYS A 197 -15.66 8.83 -4.99
C LYS A 197 -14.18 9.11 -5.31
N GLU A 198 -13.90 9.72 -6.44
CA GLU A 198 -12.54 9.88 -6.98
C GLU A 198 -12.03 11.32 -6.87
N TYR A 199 -12.69 12.16 -6.09
CA TYR A 199 -12.39 13.59 -5.97
C TYR A 199 -10.91 13.87 -5.73
N GLU A 200 -10.32 13.23 -4.73
CA GLU A 200 -8.90 13.43 -4.38
C GLU A 200 -7.97 13.03 -5.52
N ASN A 201 -8.22 11.88 -6.11
CA ASN A 201 -7.41 11.36 -7.20
C ASN A 201 -7.49 12.25 -8.44
N LEU A 202 -8.68 12.70 -8.80
CA LEU A 202 -8.89 13.58 -9.95
C LEU A 202 -8.31 14.97 -9.72
N ALA A 203 -8.41 15.52 -8.51
CA ALA A 203 -7.78 16.80 -8.17
C ALA A 203 -6.25 16.75 -8.35
N ILE A 204 -5.61 15.67 -7.88
CA ILE A 204 -4.16 15.46 -8.06
C ILE A 204 -3.82 15.37 -9.55
N VAL A 205 -4.59 14.60 -10.33
CA VAL A 205 -4.37 14.45 -11.78
C VAL A 205 -4.50 15.79 -12.50
N LEU A 206 -5.55 16.55 -12.22
CA LEU A 206 -5.76 17.87 -12.82
C LEU A 206 -4.62 18.84 -12.46
N PHE A 207 -4.14 18.80 -11.20
CA PHE A 207 -3.01 19.61 -10.78
C PHE A 207 -1.74 19.25 -11.57
N ILE A 208 -1.41 17.95 -11.69
CA ILE A 208 -0.24 17.51 -12.46
C ILE A 208 -0.36 17.93 -13.93
N LEU A 209 -1.50 17.71 -14.56
CA LEU A 209 -1.73 18.10 -15.95
C LEU A 209 -1.60 19.61 -16.14
N ARG A 210 -2.19 20.39 -15.24
CA ARG A 210 -2.07 21.87 -15.29
C ARG A 210 -0.61 22.31 -15.26
N GLN A 211 0.22 21.72 -14.41
CA GLN A 211 1.60 22.13 -14.23
C GLN A 211 2.55 21.59 -15.32
N ARG A 212 2.31 20.38 -15.80
CA ARG A 212 3.20 19.70 -16.74
C ARG A 212 2.72 19.69 -18.19
N ASP A 213 1.40 19.75 -18.41
CA ASP A 213 0.81 19.73 -19.76
C ASP A 213 -0.42 20.66 -19.82
N CYS A 214 -0.16 21.95 -19.73
CA CYS A 214 -1.21 22.98 -19.74
C CYS A 214 -2.11 22.90 -21.00
N LYS A 215 -1.58 22.43 -22.15
CA LYS A 215 -2.36 22.25 -23.38
C LYS A 215 -3.41 21.15 -23.21
N LYS A 216 -3.01 19.98 -22.73
CA LYS A 216 -3.92 18.85 -22.46
C LYS A 216 -4.94 19.20 -21.37
N TYR A 217 -4.50 19.89 -20.30
CA TYR A 217 -5.38 20.39 -19.25
C TYR A 217 -6.49 21.30 -19.81
N LYS A 218 -6.12 22.30 -20.63
CA LYS A 218 -7.08 23.20 -21.26
C LYS A 218 -8.00 22.49 -22.25
N GLN A 219 -7.50 21.50 -23.00
CA GLN A 219 -8.29 20.68 -23.89
C GLN A 219 -9.33 19.86 -23.13
N LEU A 220 -8.94 19.25 -22.00
CA LEU A 220 -9.85 18.49 -21.15
C LEU A 220 -11.01 19.33 -20.65
N LEU A 221 -10.75 20.55 -20.21
CA LEU A 221 -11.77 21.49 -19.71
C LEU A 221 -12.66 22.11 -20.81
N LYS A 222 -12.21 22.09 -22.07
CA LYS A 222 -12.98 22.64 -23.19
C LYS A 222 -13.89 21.63 -23.88
N LYS A 223 -13.65 20.33 -23.70
CA LYS A 223 -14.45 19.28 -24.33
C LYS A 223 -15.86 19.28 -23.78
N ASN A 224 -16.85 19.21 -24.68
CA ASN A 224 -18.25 18.98 -24.34
C ASN A 224 -18.46 17.54 -23.89
N ALA A 225 -19.50 17.27 -23.10
CA ALA A 225 -19.82 15.94 -22.57
C ALA A 225 -19.76 14.84 -23.65
N GLN A 226 -20.31 15.09 -24.83
CA GLN A 226 -20.33 14.13 -25.95
C GLN A 226 -18.94 13.78 -26.51
N GLU A 227 -17.98 14.71 -26.51
CA GLU A 227 -16.60 14.45 -27.00
C GLU A 227 -15.74 13.67 -25.99
N ILE A 228 -16.03 13.79 -24.70
CA ILE A 228 -15.37 13.01 -23.66
C ILE A 228 -16.00 11.61 -23.58
N GLU A 229 -17.28 11.50 -23.82
CA GLU A 229 -18.02 10.25 -23.90
C GLU A 229 -17.48 9.33 -25.00
N LEU A 230 -17.19 9.86 -26.19
CA LEU A 230 -16.63 9.12 -27.32
C LEU A 230 -15.20 8.57 -27.10
N VAL A 231 -14.41 9.19 -26.26
CA VAL A 231 -13.03 8.75 -25.98
C VAL A 231 -12.95 7.76 -24.80
N HIS A 232 -13.95 7.75 -23.91
CA HIS A 232 -13.88 7.06 -22.62
C HIS A 232 -14.99 6.05 -22.34
N THR A 233 -16.14 6.13 -23.04
CA THR A 233 -17.30 5.27 -22.72
C THR A 233 -17.09 3.81 -23.06
N ASN A 234 -16.28 3.48 -24.07
CA ASN A 234 -16.09 2.09 -24.48
C ASN A 234 -15.06 1.30 -23.66
N THR A 235 -14.21 1.97 -22.88
CA THR A 235 -13.15 1.28 -22.10
C THR A 235 -13.21 1.54 -20.60
N LEU A 236 -13.56 2.77 -20.15
CA LEU A 236 -13.51 3.13 -18.75
C LEU A 236 -14.76 2.71 -17.94
N PHE A 237 -15.94 2.68 -18.55
CA PHE A 237 -17.20 2.35 -17.86
C PHE A 237 -17.51 0.84 -17.78
N GLU A 238 -16.76 -0.01 -18.49
CA GLU A 238 -16.86 -1.44 -18.26
C GLU A 238 -16.26 -1.87 -16.91
N TYR A 239 -15.40 -1.04 -16.33
CA TYR A 239 -14.72 -1.29 -15.05
C TYR A 239 -15.47 -0.59 -13.90
N LYS A 240 -15.96 -1.37 -12.93
CA LYS A 240 -16.57 -0.84 -11.70
C LYS A 240 -15.60 -1.00 -10.53
N GLY A 241 -15.42 0.06 -9.72
CA GLY A 241 -14.63 0.04 -8.49
C GLY A 241 -13.32 0.84 -8.57
N GLU A 242 -12.41 0.63 -7.63
CA GLU A 242 -11.11 1.34 -7.53
C GLU A 242 -10.26 1.23 -8.79
N TYR A 243 -10.39 0.11 -9.48
CA TYR A 243 -9.66 -0.14 -10.73
C TYR A 243 -10.05 0.80 -11.87
N ALA A 244 -11.35 1.08 -12.04
CA ALA A 244 -11.83 2.04 -13.04
C ALA A 244 -11.21 3.42 -12.82
N SER A 245 -11.11 3.84 -11.59
CA SER A 245 -10.53 5.11 -11.18
C SER A 245 -9.05 5.20 -11.52
N ILE A 246 -8.30 4.15 -11.23
CA ILE A 246 -6.86 4.08 -11.51
C ILE A 246 -6.62 4.05 -13.02
N MET A 247 -7.45 3.32 -13.79
CA MET A 247 -7.37 3.30 -15.25
C MET A 247 -7.70 4.65 -15.87
N ALA A 248 -8.71 5.36 -15.34
CA ALA A 248 -9.03 6.71 -15.75
C ALA A 248 -7.87 7.68 -15.49
N ILE A 249 -7.29 7.62 -14.30
CA ILE A 249 -6.13 8.40 -13.91
C ILE A 249 -4.95 8.11 -14.82
N TYR A 250 -4.67 6.84 -15.07
CA TYR A 250 -3.59 6.41 -15.95
C TYR A 250 -3.80 6.93 -17.37
N THR A 251 -5.00 6.79 -17.94
CA THR A 251 -5.34 7.29 -19.27
C THR A 251 -5.21 8.82 -19.35
N LEU A 252 -5.66 9.53 -18.32
CA LEU A 252 -5.50 10.99 -18.25
C LEU A 252 -4.03 11.42 -18.15
N LEU A 253 -3.19 10.68 -17.43
CA LEU A 253 -1.78 11.00 -17.28
C LEU A 253 -0.94 10.58 -18.48
N SER A 254 -1.38 9.63 -19.32
CA SER A 254 -0.64 9.19 -20.50
C SER A 254 -0.58 10.29 -21.58
N GLN A 255 0.54 10.37 -22.32
CA GLN A 255 0.71 11.37 -23.38
C GLN A 255 0.12 10.96 -24.73
N LYS A 256 0.04 9.66 -25.01
CA LYS A 256 -0.28 9.12 -26.34
C LYS A 256 -1.52 8.24 -26.31
N ASN A 257 -2.58 8.67 -26.97
CA ASN A 257 -3.79 7.85 -27.10
C ASN A 257 -3.56 6.57 -27.92
N GLY A 258 -2.73 6.60 -28.98
CA GLY A 258 -2.52 5.45 -29.86
C GLY A 258 -1.57 4.36 -29.33
N GLY A 259 -0.53 4.73 -28.59
CA GLY A 259 0.42 3.75 -28.00
C GLY A 259 -0.19 2.97 -26.84
N PHE A 260 -1.11 3.57 -26.12
CA PHE A 260 -1.82 2.95 -25.00
C PHE A 260 -2.77 1.86 -25.48
N GLN A 261 -3.56 2.10 -26.53
CA GLN A 261 -4.49 1.10 -27.08
C GLN A 261 -3.79 -0.20 -27.54
N ALA A 262 -2.59 -0.09 -28.12
CA ALA A 262 -1.81 -1.26 -28.50
C ALA A 262 -1.31 -2.06 -27.29
N ILE A 263 -0.84 -1.39 -26.24
CA ILE A 263 -0.42 -2.03 -24.97
C ILE A 263 -1.63 -2.65 -24.30
N GLU A 264 -2.74 -1.93 -24.20
CA GLU A 264 -3.99 -2.39 -23.58
C GLU A 264 -4.52 -3.66 -24.27
N LYS A 265 -4.49 -3.72 -25.60
CA LYS A 265 -4.89 -4.91 -26.36
C LYS A 265 -4.01 -6.11 -26.02
N ASN A 266 -2.69 -5.95 -26.07
CA ASN A 266 -1.75 -7.03 -25.79
C ASN A 266 -1.83 -7.50 -24.33
N VAL A 267 -1.90 -6.56 -23.39
CA VAL A 267 -2.10 -6.85 -21.96
C VAL A 267 -3.44 -7.54 -21.74
N GLY A 268 -4.50 -7.09 -22.40
CA GLY A 268 -5.82 -7.71 -22.32
C GLY A 268 -5.84 -9.17 -22.77
N GLU A 269 -5.07 -9.52 -23.79
CA GLU A 269 -4.89 -10.91 -24.24
C GLU A 269 -4.15 -11.74 -23.17
N ASP A 270 -3.06 -11.21 -22.62
CA ASP A 270 -2.30 -11.89 -21.56
C ASP A 270 -3.14 -12.09 -20.29
N VAL A 271 -3.94 -11.09 -19.91
CA VAL A 271 -4.87 -11.18 -18.77
C VAL A 271 -5.96 -12.21 -18.99
N LYS A 272 -6.53 -12.27 -20.20
CA LYS A 272 -7.52 -13.32 -20.55
C LYS A 272 -6.92 -14.71 -20.45
N ARG A 273 -5.72 -14.91 -20.99
CA ARG A 273 -4.99 -16.20 -20.90
C ARG A 273 -4.67 -16.53 -19.46
N PHE A 274 -4.14 -15.57 -18.70
CA PHE A 274 -3.83 -15.76 -17.27
C PHE A 274 -5.06 -16.16 -16.47
N ASN A 275 -6.19 -15.48 -16.63
CA ASN A 275 -7.43 -15.80 -15.95
C ASN A 275 -7.97 -17.19 -16.31
N SER A 276 -7.84 -17.60 -17.59
CA SER A 276 -8.24 -18.94 -18.05
C SER A 276 -7.40 -20.02 -17.40
N GLU A 277 -6.07 -19.86 -17.42
CA GLU A 277 -5.13 -20.80 -16.81
C GLU A 277 -5.25 -20.84 -15.29
N LEU A 278 -5.39 -19.68 -14.66
CA LEU A 278 -5.61 -19.57 -13.21
C LEU A 278 -6.85 -20.34 -12.78
N LYS A 279 -7.95 -20.17 -13.52
CA LYS A 279 -9.20 -20.88 -13.27
C LYS A 279 -9.02 -22.40 -13.38
N HIS A 280 -8.31 -22.85 -14.40
CA HIS A 280 -8.07 -24.27 -14.63
C HIS A 280 -7.14 -24.87 -13.57
N PHE A 281 -5.98 -24.25 -13.36
CA PHE A 281 -4.95 -24.75 -12.45
C PHE A 281 -5.46 -24.83 -10.99
N PHE A 282 -6.13 -23.80 -10.52
CA PHE A 282 -6.65 -23.72 -9.15
C PHE A 282 -8.10 -24.24 -9.01
N GLN A 283 -8.67 -24.83 -10.07
CA GLN A 283 -10.03 -25.39 -10.09
C GLN A 283 -11.08 -24.42 -9.54
N LEU A 284 -10.98 -23.14 -9.92
CA LEU A 284 -11.90 -22.10 -9.49
C LEU A 284 -13.21 -22.19 -10.26
N SER A 285 -14.34 -22.10 -9.59
CA SER A 285 -15.66 -22.06 -10.23
C SER A 285 -15.82 -20.82 -11.10
N TYR A 286 -15.38 -19.66 -10.59
CA TYR A 286 -15.36 -18.40 -11.31
C TYR A 286 -14.28 -17.44 -10.77
N ILE A 287 -13.91 -16.46 -11.58
CA ILE A 287 -13.09 -15.31 -11.17
C ILE A 287 -13.99 -14.08 -11.27
N SER A 288 -14.15 -13.37 -10.15
CA SER A 288 -15.01 -12.18 -10.12
C SER A 288 -14.54 -11.09 -11.09
N LYS A 289 -15.47 -10.23 -11.54
CA LYS A 289 -15.12 -9.10 -12.43
C LYS A 289 -14.07 -8.20 -11.76
N GLY A 290 -14.24 -7.84 -10.49
CA GLY A 290 -13.28 -7.01 -9.77
C GLY A 290 -11.89 -7.63 -9.68
N MET A 291 -11.79 -8.96 -9.52
CA MET A 291 -10.49 -9.65 -9.54
C MET A 291 -9.84 -9.59 -10.91
N LYS A 292 -10.59 -9.82 -12.00
CA LYS A 292 -10.07 -9.69 -13.37
C LYS A 292 -9.55 -8.29 -13.65
N ASP A 293 -10.28 -7.28 -13.20
CA ASP A 293 -9.94 -5.87 -13.39
C ASP A 293 -8.64 -5.53 -12.66
N ASN A 294 -8.50 -5.95 -11.40
CA ASN A 294 -7.28 -5.74 -10.62
C ASN A 294 -6.06 -6.50 -11.20
N LEU A 295 -6.25 -7.73 -11.66
CA LEU A 295 -5.20 -8.46 -12.38
C LEU A 295 -4.79 -7.71 -13.64
N GLY A 296 -5.75 -7.21 -14.43
CA GLY A 296 -5.49 -6.38 -15.60
C GLY A 296 -4.67 -5.14 -15.27
N PHE A 297 -4.99 -4.46 -14.17
CA PHE A 297 -4.22 -3.31 -13.69
C PHE A 297 -2.78 -3.68 -13.31
N ILE A 298 -2.57 -4.79 -12.61
CA ILE A 298 -1.22 -5.26 -12.26
C ILE A 298 -0.41 -5.49 -13.53
N PHE A 299 -0.94 -6.24 -14.49
CA PHE A 299 -0.27 -6.48 -15.77
C PHE A 299 0.06 -5.17 -16.50
N LEU A 300 -0.88 -4.23 -16.54
CA LEU A 300 -0.69 -2.95 -17.21
C LEU A 300 0.42 -2.11 -16.56
N CYS A 301 0.49 -2.05 -15.23
CA CYS A 301 1.55 -1.32 -14.54
C CYS A 301 2.94 -1.86 -14.95
N TYR A 302 3.11 -3.18 -14.96
CA TYR A 302 4.39 -3.78 -15.33
C TYR A 302 4.71 -3.72 -16.83
N ALA A 303 3.72 -3.51 -17.69
CA ALA A 303 3.93 -3.28 -19.12
C ALA A 303 4.32 -1.83 -19.46
N THR A 304 4.05 -0.87 -18.58
CA THR A 304 4.11 0.56 -18.91
C THR A 304 5.16 1.34 -18.16
N VAL A 305 5.47 0.96 -16.93
CA VAL A 305 6.49 1.65 -16.12
C VAL A 305 7.51 0.66 -15.56
N ASN A 306 8.64 1.17 -15.03
CA ASN A 306 9.63 0.31 -14.41
C ASN A 306 9.06 -0.44 -13.19
N SER A 307 9.64 -1.60 -12.88
CA SER A 307 9.16 -2.51 -11.83
C SER A 307 9.04 -1.87 -10.45
N THR A 308 9.94 -0.96 -10.11
CA THR A 308 9.92 -0.26 -8.81
C THR A 308 8.71 0.65 -8.69
N LEU A 309 8.40 1.43 -9.73
CA LEU A 309 7.21 2.28 -9.73
C LEU A 309 5.93 1.45 -9.87
N ALA A 310 5.94 0.39 -10.70
CA ALA A 310 4.82 -0.53 -10.82
C ALA A 310 4.43 -1.15 -9.46
N SER A 311 5.41 -1.64 -8.70
CA SER A 311 5.17 -2.21 -7.37
C SER A 311 4.56 -1.20 -6.37
N LEU A 312 4.94 0.07 -6.47
CA LEU A 312 4.36 1.14 -5.66
C LEU A 312 2.93 1.50 -6.08
N LEU A 313 2.64 1.46 -7.38
CA LEU A 313 1.29 1.76 -7.89
C LEU A 313 0.30 0.66 -7.54
N VAL A 314 0.73 -0.59 -7.63
CA VAL A 314 -0.08 -1.77 -7.30
C VAL A 314 -0.41 -1.83 -5.80
N ASP A 315 0.49 -1.35 -4.93
CA ASP A 315 0.33 -1.16 -3.47
C ASP A 315 -0.43 -2.29 -2.76
N ILE A 316 0.07 -3.50 -2.89
CA ILE A 316 -0.55 -4.69 -2.28
C ILE A 316 -0.36 -4.71 -0.75
N GLY A 317 0.41 -3.77 -0.22
CA GLY A 317 0.72 -3.63 1.21
C GLY A 317 1.80 -4.60 1.70
N ASN A 318 2.16 -4.47 2.98
CA ASN A 318 3.02 -5.46 3.64
C ASN A 318 2.16 -6.65 4.04
N TYR A 319 2.27 -7.74 3.30
CA TYR A 319 1.52 -8.95 3.53
C TYR A 319 2.44 -10.06 4.05
N HIS A 320 2.03 -10.73 5.12
CA HIS A 320 2.70 -11.96 5.58
C HIS A 320 2.39 -13.07 4.58
N LYS A 321 3.42 -13.54 3.89
CA LYS A 321 3.32 -14.54 2.82
C LYS A 321 2.89 -15.88 3.37
N SER A 322 1.79 -16.43 2.89
CA SER A 322 1.51 -17.86 3.04
C SER A 322 2.49 -18.66 2.19
N SER A 323 3.35 -19.45 2.83
CA SER A 323 4.41 -20.21 2.14
C SER A 323 3.86 -21.25 1.17
N SER A 324 2.74 -21.88 1.52
CA SER A 324 2.09 -22.95 0.75
C SER A 324 1.48 -22.45 -0.56
N PHE A 325 0.69 -21.35 -0.49
CA PHE A 325 0.11 -20.77 -1.69
C PHE A 325 1.17 -20.30 -2.66
N LEU A 326 2.20 -19.60 -2.16
CA LEU A 326 3.26 -19.04 -3.02
C LEU A 326 4.07 -20.13 -3.71
N SER A 327 4.32 -21.27 -3.07
CA SER A 327 4.97 -22.42 -3.72
C SER A 327 4.13 -22.97 -4.86
N CYS A 328 2.83 -23.15 -4.64
CA CYS A 328 1.88 -23.59 -5.67
C CYS A 328 1.77 -22.58 -6.81
N PHE A 329 1.68 -21.29 -6.47
CA PHE A 329 1.64 -20.20 -7.44
C PHE A 329 2.94 -20.10 -8.26
N ASP A 330 4.09 -20.38 -7.66
CA ASP A 330 5.38 -20.43 -8.36
C ASP A 330 5.39 -21.46 -9.49
N SER A 331 4.86 -22.63 -9.23
CA SER A 331 4.73 -23.70 -10.24
C SER A 331 3.78 -23.30 -11.36
N PHE A 332 2.62 -22.75 -11.01
CA PHE A 332 1.66 -22.21 -11.98
C PHE A 332 2.29 -21.10 -12.83
N TYR A 333 2.93 -20.10 -12.21
CA TYR A 333 3.49 -18.96 -12.92
C TYR A 333 4.64 -19.35 -13.85
N LYS A 334 5.51 -20.27 -13.45
CA LYS A 334 6.56 -20.81 -14.31
C LYS A 334 5.98 -21.43 -15.60
N GLN A 335 4.92 -22.23 -15.46
CA GLN A 335 4.24 -22.83 -16.61
C GLN A 335 3.60 -21.76 -17.49
N PHE A 336 2.90 -20.77 -16.91
CA PHE A 336 2.28 -19.69 -17.66
C PHE A 336 3.30 -18.86 -18.44
N VAL A 337 4.40 -18.44 -17.80
CA VAL A 337 5.45 -17.60 -18.41
C VAL A 337 6.20 -18.35 -19.52
N SER A 338 6.39 -19.67 -19.40
CA SER A 338 7.12 -20.44 -20.42
C SER A 338 6.40 -20.52 -21.75
N HIS A 339 5.07 -20.56 -21.74
CA HIS A 339 4.29 -20.87 -22.92
C HIS A 339 3.29 -19.79 -23.37
N LYS A 340 2.85 -18.90 -22.50
CA LYS A 340 1.67 -18.06 -22.76
C LYS A 340 1.87 -16.57 -22.52
N LEU A 341 2.87 -16.15 -21.76
CA LEU A 341 3.12 -14.73 -21.49
C LEU A 341 3.96 -14.10 -22.60
N ASN A 342 3.52 -12.96 -23.10
CA ASN A 342 4.33 -12.15 -24.02
C ASN A 342 5.41 -11.36 -23.25
N LYS A 343 6.52 -12.02 -22.93
CA LYS A 343 7.62 -11.47 -22.11
C LYS A 343 8.20 -10.15 -22.60
N LYS A 344 8.08 -9.87 -23.92
CA LYS A 344 8.63 -8.65 -24.52
C LYS A 344 7.91 -7.37 -24.08
N ILE A 345 6.69 -7.50 -23.54
CA ILE A 345 5.87 -6.36 -23.14
C ILE A 345 6.22 -5.91 -21.73
N TYR A 346 6.69 -6.84 -20.86
CA TYR A 346 6.86 -6.57 -19.45
C TYR A 346 8.31 -6.23 -19.10
N ASN A 347 8.49 -5.12 -18.40
CA ASN A 347 9.81 -4.65 -17.98
C ASN A 347 10.49 -5.60 -16.98
N ASP A 348 9.71 -6.31 -16.18
CA ASP A 348 10.21 -7.24 -15.19
C ASP A 348 9.19 -8.31 -14.82
N CYS A 349 9.39 -9.52 -15.32
CA CYS A 349 8.50 -10.65 -15.05
C CYS A 349 8.61 -11.18 -13.62
N PHE A 350 9.72 -10.93 -12.91
CA PHE A 350 9.90 -11.41 -11.55
C PHE A 350 9.04 -10.61 -10.56
N TYR A 351 9.08 -9.28 -10.63
CA TYR A 351 8.23 -8.42 -9.80
C TYR A 351 6.75 -8.51 -10.17
N LEU A 352 6.44 -8.69 -11.45
CA LEU A 352 5.07 -9.00 -11.90
C LEU A 352 4.56 -10.26 -11.20
N LYS A 353 5.36 -11.35 -11.19
CA LYS A 353 5.05 -12.57 -10.46
C LYS A 353 4.76 -12.31 -8.99
N GLN A 354 5.65 -11.59 -8.31
CA GLN A 354 5.47 -11.29 -6.88
C GLN A 354 4.15 -10.55 -6.62
N SER A 355 3.86 -9.51 -7.40
CA SER A 355 2.63 -8.73 -7.24
C SER A 355 1.37 -9.56 -7.52
N LEU A 356 1.37 -10.38 -8.56
CA LEU A 356 0.26 -11.29 -8.86
C LEU A 356 0.06 -12.32 -7.76
N GLY A 357 1.15 -12.94 -7.27
CA GLY A 357 1.10 -13.91 -6.18
C GLY A 357 0.54 -13.32 -4.90
N MET A 358 1.04 -12.15 -4.49
CA MET A 358 0.55 -11.45 -3.29
C MET A 358 -0.91 -11.02 -3.43
N TYR A 359 -1.31 -10.54 -4.60
CA TYR A 359 -2.71 -10.17 -4.86
C TYR A 359 -3.64 -11.39 -4.78
N LEU A 360 -3.25 -12.50 -5.39
CA LEU A 360 -4.05 -13.73 -5.40
C LEU A 360 -4.11 -14.39 -4.03
N ASP A 361 -3.00 -14.44 -3.30
CA ASP A 361 -2.95 -14.97 -1.92
C ASP A 361 -3.94 -14.25 -1.00
N LYS A 362 -4.11 -12.94 -1.19
CA LYS A 362 -5.06 -12.12 -0.44
C LYS A 362 -6.53 -12.31 -0.87
N ASN A 363 -6.79 -12.62 -2.14
CA ASN A 363 -8.13 -12.53 -2.73
C ASN A 363 -8.73 -13.88 -3.16
N LEU A 364 -7.91 -14.95 -3.25
CA LEU A 364 -8.43 -16.29 -3.45
C LEU A 364 -8.82 -16.91 -2.11
N PRO A 365 -9.80 -17.82 -2.09
CA PRO A 365 -10.10 -18.63 -0.90
C PRO A 365 -8.93 -19.59 -0.63
N THR A 366 -7.87 -19.07 -0.05
CA THR A 366 -6.57 -19.75 0.12
C THR A 366 -6.62 -20.91 1.10
N ASN A 367 -7.64 -20.99 1.94
CA ASN A 367 -7.88 -22.13 2.84
C ASN A 367 -7.88 -23.49 2.12
N LYS A 368 -8.16 -23.54 0.81
CA LYS A 368 -8.03 -24.77 0.01
C LYS A 368 -6.59 -25.22 -0.24
N PHE A 369 -5.63 -24.32 -0.12
CA PHE A 369 -4.20 -24.56 -0.41
C PHE A 369 -3.36 -24.72 0.85
N HIS A 370 -3.96 -24.48 2.01
CA HIS A 370 -3.35 -24.77 3.29
C HIS A 370 -3.56 -26.25 3.64
N PRO A 371 -2.56 -26.93 4.18
CA PRO A 371 -2.76 -28.28 4.68
C PRO A 371 -3.85 -28.26 5.74
N LYS A 372 -4.70 -29.29 5.73
CA LYS A 372 -5.73 -29.44 6.76
C LYS A 372 -5.07 -29.64 8.12
N ILE A 373 -5.48 -28.83 9.10
CA ILE A 373 -5.12 -28.99 10.50
C ILE A 373 -6.37 -29.46 11.24
N ASN A 374 -6.29 -30.65 11.77
CA ASN A 374 -7.39 -31.27 12.48
C ASN A 374 -7.32 -30.89 13.97
N ILE A 375 -8.31 -30.17 14.48
CA ILE A 375 -8.35 -29.65 15.84
C ILE A 375 -9.50 -30.26 16.60
N ALA A 376 -9.22 -30.83 17.78
CA ALA A 376 -10.25 -31.16 18.75
C ALA A 376 -10.33 -30.06 19.82
N ILE A 377 -11.53 -29.56 20.10
CA ILE A 377 -11.79 -28.62 21.18
C ILE A 377 -12.56 -29.34 22.30
N LEU A 378 -11.83 -29.71 23.34
CA LEU A 378 -12.32 -30.51 24.46
C LEU A 378 -12.40 -29.64 25.73
N VAL A 379 -13.32 -28.70 25.77
CA VAL A 379 -13.53 -27.81 26.92
C VAL A 379 -14.74 -28.29 27.72
N GLN A 380 -14.53 -28.61 29.01
CA GLN A 380 -15.60 -29.11 29.86
C GLN A 380 -16.74 -28.10 30.06
N LYS A 381 -17.97 -28.55 29.81
CA LYS A 381 -19.26 -27.96 30.23
C LYS A 381 -19.69 -26.62 29.58
N ASN A 382 -19.10 -26.15 28.47
CA ASN A 382 -19.59 -24.90 27.89
C ASN A 382 -19.59 -24.87 26.35
N GLN A 383 -20.72 -25.36 25.77
CA GLN A 383 -20.92 -25.35 24.32
C GLN A 383 -20.74 -23.96 23.68
N VAL A 384 -21.13 -22.91 24.42
CA VAL A 384 -21.00 -21.51 23.93
C VAL A 384 -19.52 -21.11 23.76
N ILE A 385 -18.66 -21.54 24.67
CA ILE A 385 -17.21 -21.28 24.57
C ILE A 385 -16.62 -22.02 23.36
N ILE A 386 -17.03 -23.27 23.14
CA ILE A 386 -16.58 -24.10 22.02
C ILE A 386 -16.94 -23.42 20.68
N GLU A 387 -18.20 -23.01 20.51
CA GLU A 387 -18.66 -22.38 19.28
C GLU A 387 -17.98 -21.02 19.02
N LYS A 388 -17.80 -20.23 20.08
CA LYS A 388 -17.10 -18.96 19.99
C LYS A 388 -15.63 -19.16 19.60
N LEU A 389 -14.95 -20.12 20.23
CA LEU A 389 -13.56 -20.45 19.92
C LEU A 389 -13.41 -20.98 18.49
N ARG A 390 -14.31 -21.84 18.02
CA ARG A 390 -14.36 -22.28 16.61
C ARG A 390 -14.48 -21.10 15.66
N THR A 391 -15.35 -20.17 15.96
CA THR A 391 -15.57 -18.97 15.14
C THR A 391 -14.29 -18.14 15.05
N GLU A 392 -13.66 -17.84 16.18
CA GLU A 392 -12.43 -17.03 16.21
C GLU A 392 -11.25 -17.74 15.53
N LEU A 393 -11.06 -19.03 15.76
CA LEU A 393 -10.03 -19.81 15.08
C LEU A 393 -10.24 -19.84 13.56
N SER A 394 -11.50 -19.93 13.11
CA SER A 394 -11.84 -19.90 11.68
C SER A 394 -11.48 -18.58 11.02
N LEU A 395 -11.43 -17.48 11.77
CA LEU A 395 -11.03 -16.15 11.28
C LEU A 395 -9.51 -15.99 11.10
N LEU A 396 -8.71 -16.89 11.67
CA LEU A 396 -7.23 -16.85 11.55
C LEU A 396 -6.70 -17.23 10.15
N GLY A 397 -7.57 -17.70 9.25
CA GLY A 397 -7.20 -17.96 7.85
C GLY A 397 -6.57 -19.32 7.57
N PHE A 398 -6.49 -20.21 8.55
CA PHE A 398 -6.00 -21.60 8.39
C PHE A 398 -7.11 -22.53 7.86
N ASN A 399 -6.71 -23.64 7.24
CA ASN A 399 -7.63 -24.70 6.83
C ASN A 399 -7.91 -25.65 8.00
N LEU A 400 -8.78 -25.24 8.91
CA LEU A 400 -9.08 -25.96 10.14
C LEU A 400 -10.27 -26.89 9.96
N VAL A 401 -10.12 -28.11 10.47
CA VAL A 401 -11.20 -29.10 10.59
C VAL A 401 -11.42 -29.44 12.07
N PHE A 402 -12.61 -29.14 12.57
CA PHE A 402 -12.93 -29.31 13.99
C PHE A 402 -13.56 -30.64 14.26
N PHE A 403 -13.10 -31.29 15.32
CA PHE A 403 -13.62 -32.56 15.85
C PHE A 403 -14.21 -32.36 17.24
N GLU A 404 -15.25 -33.10 17.57
CA GLU A 404 -15.91 -33.08 18.89
C GLU A 404 -15.26 -34.05 19.87
N GLU A 405 -14.52 -35.02 19.36
CA GLU A 405 -13.81 -36.03 20.13
C GLU A 405 -12.36 -36.10 19.66
N ASP A 406 -11.49 -36.50 20.56
CA ASP A 406 -10.10 -36.76 20.25
C ASP A 406 -9.97 -38.12 19.54
N LYS A 407 -9.65 -38.08 18.25
CA LYS A 407 -9.40 -39.23 17.38
C LYS A 407 -7.94 -39.25 16.95
N ASP A 408 -7.44 -40.39 16.52
CA ASP A 408 -6.06 -40.57 16.06
C ASP A 408 -5.67 -39.64 14.91
N ILE A 409 -6.65 -39.03 14.23
CA ILE A 409 -6.46 -38.08 13.13
C ILE A 409 -6.34 -36.62 13.59
N VAL A 410 -6.47 -36.34 14.90
CA VAL A 410 -6.40 -34.97 15.45
C VAL A 410 -4.94 -34.56 15.57
N ASP A 411 -4.63 -33.39 15.01
CA ASP A 411 -3.30 -32.83 15.03
C ASP A 411 -3.01 -32.00 16.31
N ILE A 412 -4.03 -31.25 16.76
CA ILE A 412 -3.94 -30.37 17.92
C ILE A 412 -5.19 -30.54 18.80
N VAL A 413 -4.99 -30.67 20.10
CA VAL A 413 -6.07 -30.69 21.08
C VAL A 413 -6.06 -29.37 21.85
N ILE A 414 -7.19 -28.67 21.89
CA ILE A 414 -7.39 -27.50 22.74
C ILE A 414 -8.29 -27.87 23.90
N THR A 415 -7.80 -27.76 25.12
CA THR A 415 -8.52 -28.29 26.31
C THR A 415 -8.31 -27.39 27.55
N ASN A 416 -9.18 -27.53 28.53
CA ASN A 416 -9.04 -26.88 29.85
C ASN A 416 -8.79 -27.92 30.98
N TYR A 417 -8.51 -29.15 30.64
CA TYR A 417 -8.14 -30.21 31.60
C TYR A 417 -6.88 -30.94 31.12
N TYR A 418 -6.20 -31.61 32.09
CA TYR A 418 -4.93 -32.28 31.79
C TYR A 418 -5.11 -33.43 30.79
N ASP A 419 -4.29 -33.41 29.72
CA ASP A 419 -4.17 -34.49 28.75
C ASP A 419 -2.69 -34.89 28.61
N LYS A 420 -2.42 -36.15 28.32
CA LYS A 420 -1.03 -36.68 28.21
C LYS A 420 -0.45 -36.60 26.80
N LYS A 421 -1.20 -36.06 25.83
CA LYS A 421 -0.75 -36.00 24.43
C LYS A 421 0.28 -34.95 24.21
N GLU A 422 1.05 -35.11 23.11
CA GLU A 422 2.11 -34.18 22.70
C GLU A 422 1.44 -33.02 22.02
N ASN A 423 0.82 -32.45 21.59
CA ASN A 423 0.28 -31.26 20.89
C ASN A 423 -0.99 -30.73 21.55
N VAL A 424 -0.90 -30.47 22.86
CA VAL A 424 -2.05 -29.94 23.62
C VAL A 424 -1.87 -28.50 23.94
N ILE A 425 -2.88 -27.69 23.64
CA ILE A 425 -2.99 -26.28 24.04
C ILE A 425 -3.94 -26.19 25.22
N TYR A 426 -3.45 -25.70 26.35
CA TYR A 426 -4.23 -25.52 27.55
C TYR A 426 -4.82 -24.13 27.66
N LEU A 427 -6.15 -24.04 27.82
CA LEU A 427 -6.85 -22.79 28.06
C LEU A 427 -7.55 -22.84 29.41
N ASN A 428 -7.33 -21.86 30.26
CA ASN A 428 -7.99 -21.82 31.57
C ASN A 428 -9.50 -21.56 31.48
N GLN A 429 -9.90 -20.68 30.57
CA GLN A 429 -11.30 -20.36 30.28
C GLN A 429 -11.40 -19.96 28.79
N TYR A 430 -11.97 -18.79 28.49
CA TYR A 430 -11.95 -18.21 27.17
C TYR A 430 -10.58 -17.56 26.90
N PRO A 431 -9.95 -17.76 25.73
CA PRO A 431 -8.62 -17.25 25.48
C PRO A 431 -8.58 -15.73 25.48
N THR A 432 -7.52 -15.20 26.05
CA THR A 432 -7.16 -13.78 25.93
C THR A 432 -6.59 -13.47 24.54
N ASP A 433 -6.52 -12.21 24.16
CA ASP A 433 -5.90 -11.78 22.90
C ASP A 433 -4.45 -12.29 22.77
N GLN A 434 -3.72 -12.35 23.89
CA GLN A 434 -2.35 -12.88 23.93
C GLN A 434 -2.32 -14.39 23.66
N GLU A 435 -3.21 -15.15 24.26
CA GLU A 435 -3.32 -16.60 24.02
C GLU A 435 -3.76 -16.90 22.58
N MET A 436 -4.63 -16.07 21.98
CA MET A 436 -4.99 -16.19 20.56
C MET A 436 -3.80 -15.94 19.63
N ILE A 437 -2.91 -15.00 19.97
CA ILE A 437 -1.65 -14.78 19.24
C ILE A 437 -0.74 -16.01 19.34
N GLU A 438 -0.60 -16.60 20.52
CA GLU A 438 0.21 -17.80 20.76
C GLU A 438 -0.38 -19.02 20.01
N ILE A 439 -1.69 -19.21 20.04
CA ILE A 439 -2.38 -20.24 19.26
C ILE A 439 -2.10 -20.05 17.76
N SER A 440 -2.20 -18.83 17.27
CA SER A 440 -1.90 -18.50 15.86
C SER A 440 -0.45 -18.85 15.49
N GLN A 441 0.52 -18.62 16.37
CA GLN A 441 1.93 -18.99 16.15
C GLN A 441 2.10 -20.51 16.08
N ILE A 442 1.49 -21.27 17.01
CA ILE A 442 1.51 -22.73 17.00
C ILE A 442 0.89 -23.28 15.71
N LEU A 443 -0.24 -22.72 15.26
CA LEU A 443 -0.86 -23.11 14.00
C LEU A 443 0.04 -22.83 12.79
N CYS A 444 0.74 -21.71 12.76
CA CYS A 444 1.73 -21.40 11.72
C CYS A 444 2.89 -22.42 11.68
N GLU A 445 3.41 -22.79 12.84
CA GLU A 445 4.48 -23.80 12.94
C GLU A 445 4.01 -25.17 12.47
N PHE A 446 2.80 -25.57 12.86
CA PHE A 446 2.18 -26.82 12.43
C PHE A 446 1.94 -26.88 10.93
N GLU A 447 1.42 -25.80 10.36
CA GLU A 447 1.23 -25.64 8.93
C GLU A 447 2.56 -25.76 8.16
N ALA A 448 3.60 -25.07 8.65
CA ALA A 448 4.93 -25.12 8.06
C ALA A 448 5.53 -26.53 8.11
N ALA A 449 5.31 -27.28 9.19
CA ALA A 449 5.75 -28.66 9.32
C ALA A 449 5.02 -29.59 8.34
N LYS A 450 3.69 -29.47 8.23
CA LYS A 450 2.90 -30.26 7.26
C LYS A 450 3.26 -29.96 5.81
N ASN A 451 3.57 -28.71 5.48
CA ASN A 451 4.02 -28.32 4.13
C ASN A 451 5.36 -28.95 3.74
N LYS A 452 6.27 -29.16 4.70
CA LYS A 452 7.56 -29.85 4.44
C LYS A 452 7.39 -31.34 4.13
N ILE A 453 6.30 -31.95 4.58
CA ILE A 453 5.99 -33.36 4.35
C ILE A 453 5.30 -33.56 2.99
N LEU A 454 4.67 -32.50 2.44
CA LEU A 454 3.94 -32.56 1.16
C LEU A 454 4.81 -32.17 -0.05
N VAL A 455 6.05 -31.73 0.14
CA VAL A 455 7.06 -31.42 -0.89
C VAL A 455 8.09 -32.55 -0.96
#